data_91141a38af2b5fa0a14e513e16db1e5d
#
_entry.id   91141a38af2b5fa0a14e513e16db1e5d
#
_cell.length_a   1.000
_cell.length_b   1.000
_cell.length_c   1.000
_cell.angle_alpha   90.00
_cell.angle_beta   90.00
_cell.angle_gamma   90.00
#
_symmetry.space_group_name_H-M   'P 1'
#
loop_
_entity.id
_entity.type
_entity.pdbx_description
1 polymer ?
#
loop_
_entity_poly.entity_id
_entity_poly.type
_entity_poly.pdbx_seq_one_letter_code
_entity_poly.pdbx_strand_id
1 'polypeptide(L)'
;VFSTSLPLFHLNAQHLTTVAVLITGATLALERRFSASGFWESLAAVRATHVNVIGAMLGIMLRQPPTPVEWTDYPRMTFAGPLTGELVREARRRWNLGFVTGYGATESGIVTYAGTDGLPDGSCGLASPHFEVDLVDDDGNPVPRGEVGEFVTRPRRAGSMMTRYWGDPEKTVEAFRDLWYHTGDLGRQDADGYFFFVDRKKDAIRRRGENISSFELEQALQEYPGIAEAAVIAVDSELSEDDVKACFTLVPDAGFDPAEFFAWAADNIPRFMIPRYVEVLDQLPRTPTQRVEKYRLRADARTARTWDAQRGAYLEESQ
;
A
#
# COMPACT_ATOMS: atom_id res chain seq x y z
N VAL A 1 -6.47 25.89 2.82
CA VAL A 1 -6.47 25.36 1.45
C VAL A 1 -6.08 23.89 1.47
N PHE A 2 -6.90 23.04 0.87
CA PHE A 2 -6.62 21.63 0.65
C PHE A 2 -6.08 21.45 -0.77
N SER A 3 -5.00 20.71 -0.93
CA SER A 3 -4.44 20.38 -2.24
C SER A 3 -4.44 18.87 -2.48
N THR A 4 -4.69 18.47 -3.71
CA THR A 4 -4.56 17.08 -4.14
C THR A 4 -4.20 17.00 -5.62
N SER A 5 -3.33 16.04 -5.95
CA SER A 5 -3.02 15.62 -7.32
C SER A 5 -3.58 14.21 -7.61
N LEU A 6 -4.32 13.65 -6.65
CA LEU A 6 -4.94 12.34 -6.80
C LEU A 6 -6.20 12.42 -7.66
N PRO A 7 -6.51 11.38 -8.43
CA PRO A 7 -7.70 11.35 -9.27
C PRO A 7 -9.01 11.48 -8.47
N LEU A 8 -9.91 12.36 -8.89
CA LEU A 8 -11.16 12.65 -8.20
C LEU A 8 -12.16 11.47 -8.13
N PHE A 9 -11.96 10.44 -8.93
CA PHE A 9 -12.78 9.23 -8.85
C PHE A 9 -12.32 8.25 -7.75
N HIS A 10 -11.22 8.56 -7.05
CA HIS A 10 -10.76 7.81 -5.88
C HIS A 10 -11.31 8.39 -4.59
N LEU A 11 -11.63 7.49 -3.65
CA LEU A 11 -12.10 7.80 -2.31
C LEU A 11 -11.26 8.88 -1.62
N ASN A 12 -9.93 8.81 -1.72
CA ASN A 12 -9.03 9.78 -1.10
C ASN A 12 -9.31 11.20 -1.63
N ALA A 13 -9.18 11.44 -2.92
CA ALA A 13 -9.40 12.77 -3.49
C ALA A 13 -10.86 13.21 -3.42
N GLN A 14 -11.81 12.28 -3.60
CA GLN A 14 -13.22 12.58 -3.60
C GLN A 14 -13.75 12.88 -2.19
N HIS A 15 -13.61 11.94 -1.26
CA HIS A 15 -14.19 12.07 0.09
C HIS A 15 -13.28 12.82 1.05
N LEU A 16 -12.02 12.46 1.13
CA LEU A 16 -11.13 13.05 2.13
C LEU A 16 -10.66 14.45 1.78
N THR A 17 -10.73 14.83 0.48
CA THR A 17 -10.39 16.19 0.06
C THR A 17 -11.63 16.97 -0.38
N THR A 18 -12.30 16.55 -1.45
CA THR A 18 -13.34 17.37 -2.07
C THR A 18 -14.57 17.51 -1.18
N VAL A 19 -15.07 16.42 -0.61
CA VAL A 19 -16.23 16.47 0.32
C VAL A 19 -15.87 17.24 1.59
N ALA A 20 -14.67 17.05 2.13
CA ALA A 20 -14.19 17.83 3.30
C ALA A 20 -14.16 19.33 2.99
N VAL A 21 -13.70 19.74 1.82
CA VAL A 21 -13.70 21.14 1.39
C VAL A 21 -15.12 21.71 1.27
N LEU A 22 -16.05 20.94 0.68
CA LEU A 22 -17.45 21.35 0.55
C LEU A 22 -18.13 21.52 1.91
N ILE A 23 -17.90 20.61 2.86
CA ILE A 23 -18.49 20.67 4.21
C ILE A 23 -17.93 21.84 5.02
N THR A 24 -16.62 22.10 4.89
CA THR A 24 -15.92 23.13 5.72
C THR A 24 -15.92 24.52 5.08
N GLY A 25 -16.35 24.65 3.83
CA GLY A 25 -16.25 25.92 3.08
C GLY A 25 -14.82 26.33 2.77
N ALA A 26 -13.87 25.35 2.79
CA ALA A 26 -12.46 25.60 2.50
C ALA A 26 -12.21 25.77 0.99
N THR A 27 -10.97 26.01 0.61
CA THR A 27 -10.55 26.11 -0.80
C THR A 27 -9.92 24.78 -1.24
N LEU A 28 -10.32 24.30 -2.42
CA LEU A 28 -9.70 23.15 -3.10
C LEU A 28 -8.70 23.66 -4.15
N ALA A 29 -7.45 23.25 -4.03
CA ALA A 29 -6.43 23.36 -5.05
C ALA A 29 -6.26 21.99 -5.73
N LEU A 30 -6.72 21.89 -6.99
CA LEU A 30 -6.68 20.65 -7.75
C LEU A 30 -5.53 20.70 -8.77
N GLU A 31 -4.55 19.83 -8.57
CA GLU A 31 -3.43 19.67 -9.49
C GLU A 31 -3.80 18.69 -10.61
N ARG A 32 -3.32 18.97 -11.82
CA ARG A 32 -3.60 18.09 -12.98
C ARG A 32 -2.96 16.70 -12.86
N ARG A 33 -1.78 16.63 -12.23
CA ARG A 33 -1.02 15.40 -12.02
C ARG A 33 0.01 15.60 -10.91
N PHE A 34 0.43 14.52 -10.30
CA PHE A 34 1.57 14.52 -9.40
C PHE A 34 2.87 14.83 -10.15
N SER A 35 3.69 15.68 -9.53
CA SER A 35 5.06 15.99 -9.96
C SER A 35 5.95 16.03 -8.73
N ALA A 36 6.87 15.10 -8.59
CA ALA A 36 7.74 15.05 -7.42
C ALA A 36 8.64 16.30 -7.31
N SER A 37 9.21 16.75 -8.43
CA SER A 37 10.09 17.93 -8.47
C SER A 37 9.36 19.25 -8.30
N GLY A 38 8.09 19.35 -8.70
CA GLY A 38 7.29 20.58 -8.59
C GLY A 38 6.30 20.56 -7.42
N PHE A 39 6.34 19.53 -6.57
CA PHE A 39 5.34 19.32 -5.52
C PHE A 39 5.30 20.49 -4.54
N TRP A 40 6.44 20.86 -3.98
CA TRP A 40 6.52 21.89 -2.95
C TRP A 40 6.24 23.29 -3.49
N GLU A 41 6.70 23.59 -4.71
CA GLU A 41 6.37 24.85 -5.37
C GLU A 41 4.85 24.98 -5.63
N SER A 42 4.19 23.94 -6.10
CA SER A 42 2.73 23.93 -6.27
C SER A 42 2.00 24.21 -4.98
N LEU A 43 2.39 23.55 -3.89
CA LEU A 43 1.77 23.72 -2.58
C LEU A 43 2.01 25.14 -2.01
N ALA A 44 3.21 25.67 -2.18
CA ALA A 44 3.57 27.03 -1.77
C ALA A 44 2.77 28.09 -2.56
N ALA A 45 2.64 27.93 -3.88
CA ALA A 45 1.91 28.85 -4.73
C ALA A 45 0.45 29.04 -4.32
N VAL A 46 -0.21 27.98 -3.86
CA VAL A 46 -1.62 28.01 -3.41
C VAL A 46 -1.74 28.16 -1.87
N ARG A 47 -0.63 28.28 -1.16
CA ARG A 47 -0.58 28.31 0.32
C ARG A 47 -1.36 27.15 0.94
N ALA A 48 -1.15 25.97 0.42
CA ALA A 48 -1.84 24.77 0.90
C ALA A 48 -1.51 24.53 2.39
N THR A 49 -2.51 24.17 3.17
CA THR A 49 -2.38 23.79 4.58
C THR A 49 -2.58 22.30 4.80
N HIS A 50 -3.25 21.66 3.86
CA HIS A 50 -3.56 20.24 3.88
C HIS A 50 -3.23 19.66 2.50
N VAL A 51 -2.67 18.47 2.47
CA VAL A 51 -2.41 17.74 1.23
C VAL A 51 -2.72 16.26 1.42
N ASN A 52 -3.28 15.65 0.40
CA ASN A 52 -3.49 14.22 0.39
C ASN A 52 -2.49 13.55 -0.55
N VAL A 53 -1.81 12.54 -0.03
CA VAL A 53 -0.82 11.75 -0.75
C VAL A 53 -1.08 10.26 -0.54
N ILE A 54 -0.38 9.42 -1.29
CA ILE A 54 -0.26 7.98 -1.03
C ILE A 54 1.19 7.65 -0.67
N GLY A 55 1.43 6.48 -0.07
CA GLY A 55 2.76 6.07 0.38
C GLY A 55 3.82 6.13 -0.72
N ALA A 56 3.48 5.70 -1.94
CA ALA A 56 4.38 5.77 -3.10
C ALA A 56 4.82 7.21 -3.43
N MET A 57 3.88 8.19 -3.37
CA MET A 57 4.24 9.60 -3.58
C MET A 57 5.21 10.09 -2.51
N LEU A 58 4.97 9.72 -1.25
CA LEU A 58 5.83 10.08 -0.14
C LEU A 58 7.25 9.53 -0.33
N GLY A 59 7.38 8.25 -0.68
CA GLY A 59 8.66 7.63 -0.97
C GLY A 59 9.41 8.29 -2.14
N ILE A 60 8.70 8.63 -3.23
CA ILE A 60 9.31 9.34 -4.36
C ILE A 60 9.79 10.74 -3.94
N MET A 61 9.01 11.45 -3.13
CA MET A 61 9.40 12.79 -2.66
C MET A 61 10.61 12.76 -1.72
N LEU A 62 10.71 11.77 -0.85
CA LEU A 62 11.85 11.59 0.05
C LEU A 62 13.17 11.38 -0.70
N ARG A 63 13.11 10.77 -1.88
CA ARG A 63 14.28 10.59 -2.77
C ARG A 63 14.69 11.86 -3.52
N GLN A 64 13.81 12.89 -3.58
CA GLN A 64 14.19 14.16 -4.20
C GLN A 64 15.17 14.93 -3.31
N PRO A 65 16.11 15.68 -3.92
CA PRO A 65 16.98 16.56 -3.15
C PRO A 65 16.13 17.62 -2.42
N PRO A 66 16.55 18.08 -1.23
CA PRO A 66 15.88 19.14 -0.51
C PRO A 66 15.76 20.42 -1.34
N THR A 67 14.61 21.10 -1.23
CA THR A 67 14.35 22.38 -1.89
C THR A 67 14.07 23.46 -0.86
N PRO A 68 14.37 24.76 -1.18
CA PRO A 68 14.13 25.87 -0.25
C PRO A 68 12.67 26.09 0.11
N VAL A 69 11.73 25.54 -0.68
CA VAL A 69 10.28 25.72 -0.49
C VAL A 69 9.62 24.54 0.24
N GLU A 70 10.40 23.57 0.72
CA GLU A 70 9.85 22.47 1.51
C GLU A 70 9.16 22.97 2.78
N TRP A 71 8.13 22.27 3.19
CA TRP A 71 7.39 22.62 4.41
C TRP A 71 8.17 22.28 5.67
N THR A 72 9.08 23.16 6.06
CA THR A 72 9.87 23.02 7.29
C THR A 72 9.27 23.80 8.46
N ASP A 73 8.53 24.89 8.20
CA ASP A 73 8.14 25.88 9.21
C ASP A 73 6.66 25.83 9.63
N TYR A 74 5.85 24.94 9.05
CA TYR A 74 4.42 24.87 9.34
C TYR A 74 4.01 23.47 9.77
N PRO A 75 3.23 23.32 10.85
CA PRO A 75 2.47 22.11 11.05
C PRO A 75 1.44 22.01 9.94
N ARG A 76 1.64 21.08 9.04
CA ARG A 76 0.71 20.81 7.94
C ARG A 76 0.19 19.42 8.07
N MET A 77 -1.07 19.27 7.71
CA MET A 77 -1.75 17.99 7.77
C MET A 77 -1.63 17.28 6.45
N THR A 78 -1.23 16.03 6.48
CA THR A 78 -1.32 15.16 5.32
C THR A 78 -2.12 13.93 5.68
N PHE A 79 -3.04 13.54 4.81
CA PHE A 79 -3.65 12.22 4.83
C PHE A 79 -2.87 11.31 3.90
N ALA A 80 -2.37 10.21 4.43
CA ALA A 80 -1.60 9.26 3.66
C ALA A 80 -1.91 7.82 4.12
N GLY A 81 -2.00 6.90 3.17
CA GLY A 81 -2.17 5.48 3.44
C GLY A 81 -2.05 4.63 2.16
N PRO A 82 -1.61 3.38 2.28
CA PRO A 82 -0.91 2.81 3.42
C PRO A 82 0.49 3.42 3.60
N LEU A 83 0.97 3.47 4.83
CA LEU A 83 2.30 4.01 5.18
C LEU A 83 3.08 2.99 6.00
N THR A 84 4.37 2.85 5.71
CA THR A 84 5.30 2.19 6.63
C THR A 84 5.72 3.13 7.75
N GLY A 85 6.07 2.57 8.89
CA GLY A 85 6.58 3.38 10.01
C GLY A 85 7.85 4.15 9.64
N GLU A 86 8.68 3.59 8.79
CA GLU A 86 9.91 4.25 8.31
C GLU A 86 9.62 5.49 7.47
N LEU A 87 8.75 5.38 6.46
CA LEU A 87 8.32 6.53 5.65
C LEU A 87 7.75 7.66 6.50
N VAL A 88 6.97 7.33 7.53
CA VAL A 88 6.40 8.33 8.45
C VAL A 88 7.50 9.02 9.25
N ARG A 89 8.45 8.25 9.81
CA ARG A 89 9.56 8.81 10.60
C ARG A 89 10.44 9.73 9.75
N GLU A 90 10.79 9.28 8.54
CA GLU A 90 11.63 10.04 7.64
C GLU A 90 10.96 11.33 7.17
N ALA A 91 9.69 11.26 6.78
CA ALA A 91 8.93 12.43 6.36
C ALA A 91 8.73 13.43 7.50
N ARG A 92 8.46 12.97 8.73
CA ARG A 92 8.39 13.84 9.91
C ARG A 92 9.71 14.53 10.20
N ARG A 93 10.83 13.79 10.08
CA ARG A 93 12.17 14.35 10.29
C ARG A 93 12.51 15.44 9.26
N ARG A 94 12.11 15.23 7.98
CA ARG A 94 12.43 16.17 6.90
C ARG A 94 11.47 17.36 6.83
N TRP A 95 10.16 17.13 7.03
CA TRP A 95 9.14 18.13 6.68
C TRP A 95 8.24 18.58 7.83
N ASN A 96 8.45 18.09 9.02
CA ASN A 96 7.61 18.40 10.19
C ASN A 96 6.09 18.28 9.89
N LEU A 97 5.71 17.24 9.16
CA LEU A 97 4.32 17.01 8.75
C LEU A 97 3.53 16.33 9.86
N GLY A 98 2.30 16.79 10.10
CA GLY A 98 1.29 16.04 10.82
C GLY A 98 0.66 15.00 9.88
N PHE A 99 0.60 13.75 10.31
CA PHE A 99 -0.03 12.68 9.54
C PHE A 99 -1.39 12.32 10.12
N VAL A 100 -2.40 12.29 9.26
CA VAL A 100 -3.66 11.59 9.52
C VAL A 100 -3.64 10.34 8.65
N THR A 101 -3.84 9.20 9.23
CA THR A 101 -3.88 7.94 8.52
C THR A 101 -5.18 7.22 8.78
N GLY A 102 -5.52 6.25 7.97
CA GLY A 102 -6.71 5.43 8.13
C GLY A 102 -6.72 4.30 7.12
N TYR A 103 -7.61 3.37 7.38
CA TYR A 103 -7.91 2.27 6.48
C TYR A 103 -9.37 2.32 6.06
N GLY A 104 -9.62 1.93 4.83
CA GLY A 104 -10.96 1.84 4.27
C GLY A 104 -10.95 1.51 2.78
N ALA A 105 -12.13 1.26 2.26
CA ALA A 105 -12.37 0.92 0.87
C ALA A 105 -13.51 1.79 0.31
N THR A 106 -13.68 1.78 -1.02
CA THR A 106 -14.80 2.47 -1.67
C THR A 106 -16.14 1.97 -1.15
N GLU A 107 -16.21 0.68 -0.85
CA GLU A 107 -17.36 -0.04 -0.36
C GLU A 107 -17.76 0.35 1.07
N SER A 108 -16.77 0.58 1.93
CA SER A 108 -17.01 0.81 3.37
C SER A 108 -16.79 2.27 3.81
N GLY A 109 -16.12 3.10 3.01
CA GLY A 109 -15.57 4.36 3.51
C GLY A 109 -14.38 4.11 4.44
N ILE A 110 -14.04 5.09 5.28
CA ILE A 110 -12.92 5.02 6.23
C ILE A 110 -13.40 4.38 7.53
N VAL A 111 -12.94 3.17 7.79
CA VAL A 111 -13.38 2.35 8.93
C VAL A 111 -12.44 2.40 10.12
N THR A 112 -11.16 2.72 9.89
CA THR A 112 -10.22 3.06 10.96
C THR A 112 -9.55 4.39 10.66
N TYR A 113 -9.20 5.15 11.68
CA TYR A 113 -8.43 6.38 11.53
C TYR A 113 -7.68 6.74 12.82
N ALA A 114 -6.64 7.51 12.68
CA ALA A 114 -5.99 8.19 13.80
C ALA A 114 -5.47 9.56 13.40
N GLY A 115 -5.44 10.45 14.37
CA GLY A 115 -4.83 11.76 14.28
C GLY A 115 -3.31 11.70 14.40
N THR A 116 -2.69 12.88 14.47
CA THR A 116 -1.25 13.07 14.32
C THR A 116 -0.41 12.68 15.54
N ASP A 117 -1.02 12.63 16.73
CA ASP A 117 -0.28 12.49 17.98
C ASP A 117 -0.44 11.07 18.56
N GLY A 118 0.69 10.48 18.95
CA GLY A 118 0.70 9.16 19.61
C GLY A 118 0.36 7.97 18.73
N LEU A 119 0.31 8.14 17.40
CA LEU A 119 0.05 7.07 16.46
C LEU A 119 1.26 6.14 16.36
N PRO A 120 1.11 4.84 16.62
CA PRO A 120 2.17 3.87 16.32
C PRO A 120 2.54 3.90 14.83
N ASP A 121 3.84 3.90 14.55
CA ASP A 121 4.35 3.95 13.20
C ASP A 121 3.84 2.78 12.35
N GLY A 122 3.31 3.07 11.17
CA GLY A 122 2.72 2.08 10.27
C GLY A 122 1.29 1.65 10.62
N SER A 123 0.71 2.14 11.73
CA SER A 123 -0.68 1.90 12.08
C SER A 123 -1.63 2.62 11.12
N CYS A 124 -2.77 2.02 10.83
CA CYS A 124 -3.91 2.66 10.18
C CYS A 124 -4.98 3.17 11.16
N GLY A 125 -4.64 3.23 12.46
CA GLY A 125 -5.46 3.86 13.48
C GLY A 125 -6.35 2.90 14.27
N LEU A 126 -7.28 3.49 15.02
CA LEU A 126 -8.31 2.81 15.81
C LEU A 126 -9.59 2.68 15.00
N ALA A 127 -10.47 1.75 15.39
CA ALA A 127 -11.79 1.65 14.79
C ALA A 127 -12.56 2.97 14.88
N SER A 128 -13.15 3.38 13.77
CA SER A 128 -14.06 4.52 13.73
C SER A 128 -15.28 4.28 14.61
N PRO A 129 -15.77 5.26 15.38
CA PRO A 129 -16.97 5.09 16.19
C PRO A 129 -18.24 4.83 15.36
N HIS A 130 -18.18 5.02 14.05
CA HIS A 130 -19.29 4.79 13.14
C HIS A 130 -19.37 3.36 12.60
N PHE A 131 -18.33 2.54 12.85
CA PHE A 131 -18.22 1.17 12.35
C PHE A 131 -17.88 0.20 13.49
N GLU A 132 -18.27 -1.03 13.33
CA GLU A 132 -17.64 -2.17 13.98
C GLU A 132 -16.59 -2.70 13.02
N VAL A 133 -15.39 -2.95 13.54
CA VAL A 133 -14.25 -3.46 12.77
C VAL A 133 -13.65 -4.60 13.56
N ASP A 134 -13.43 -5.72 12.91
CA ASP A 134 -12.81 -6.90 13.51
C ASP A 134 -11.85 -7.56 12.51
N LEU A 135 -11.09 -8.52 13.00
CA LEU A 135 -10.20 -9.37 12.20
C LEU A 135 -10.62 -10.82 12.39
N VAL A 136 -10.85 -11.52 11.28
CA VAL A 136 -11.35 -12.91 11.32
C VAL A 136 -10.45 -13.86 10.53
N ASP A 137 -10.48 -15.13 10.94
CA ASP A 137 -9.85 -16.22 10.19
C ASP A 137 -10.69 -16.63 8.97
N ASP A 138 -10.28 -17.70 8.26
CA ASP A 138 -10.98 -18.19 7.09
C ASP A 138 -12.36 -18.80 7.39
N ASP A 139 -12.59 -19.19 8.63
CA ASP A 139 -13.86 -19.74 9.14
C ASP A 139 -14.81 -18.62 9.67
N GLY A 140 -14.35 -17.36 9.66
CA GLY A 140 -15.11 -16.20 10.14
C GLY A 140 -15.04 -15.99 11.66
N ASN A 141 -14.16 -16.69 12.38
CA ASN A 141 -13.98 -16.48 13.81
C ASN A 141 -13.01 -15.34 14.07
N PRO A 142 -13.25 -14.51 15.11
CA PRO A 142 -12.30 -13.46 15.49
C PRO A 142 -10.94 -14.03 15.84
N VAL A 143 -9.87 -13.43 15.31
CA VAL A 143 -8.49 -13.80 15.65
C VAL A 143 -8.01 -13.09 16.91
N PRO A 144 -7.12 -13.71 17.72
CA PRO A 144 -6.49 -13.05 18.86
C PRO A 144 -5.72 -11.78 18.46
N ARG A 145 -5.60 -10.83 19.39
CA ARG A 145 -4.75 -9.65 19.17
C ARG A 145 -3.31 -10.04 18.89
N GLY A 146 -2.72 -9.40 17.91
CA GLY A 146 -1.38 -9.68 17.40
C GLY A 146 -1.35 -10.67 16.23
N GLU A 147 -2.38 -11.48 16.07
CA GLU A 147 -2.51 -12.38 14.93
C GLU A 147 -3.07 -11.70 13.70
N VAL A 148 -2.80 -12.28 12.54
CA VAL A 148 -3.26 -11.77 11.24
C VAL A 148 -4.62 -12.38 10.91
N GLY A 149 -5.57 -11.53 10.54
CA GLY A 149 -6.90 -11.92 10.06
C GLY A 149 -7.39 -11.01 8.94
N GLU A 150 -8.47 -11.40 8.29
CA GLU A 150 -9.14 -10.58 7.31
C GLU A 150 -9.91 -9.44 8.01
N PHE A 151 -9.73 -8.21 7.55
CA PHE A 151 -10.57 -7.10 7.99
C PHE A 151 -12.02 -7.35 7.61
N VAL A 152 -12.89 -7.33 8.62
CA VAL A 152 -14.33 -7.32 8.42
C VAL A 152 -14.92 -6.07 9.07
N THR A 153 -15.95 -5.52 8.46
CA THR A 153 -16.58 -4.31 8.99
C THR A 153 -18.09 -4.29 8.74
N ARG A 154 -18.79 -3.60 9.63
CA ARG A 154 -20.20 -3.27 9.44
C ARG A 154 -20.53 -1.90 10.01
N PRO A 155 -21.47 -1.16 9.42
CA PRO A 155 -21.82 0.17 9.87
C PRO A 155 -22.69 0.10 11.12
N ARG A 156 -22.46 1.00 12.09
CA ARG A 156 -23.36 1.23 13.23
C ARG A 156 -24.56 2.08 12.84
N ARG A 157 -24.52 2.74 11.69
CA ARG A 157 -25.58 3.60 11.17
C ARG A 157 -25.91 3.21 9.74
N ALA A 158 -27.20 3.05 9.45
CA ALA A 158 -27.68 2.76 8.11
C ALA A 158 -27.21 3.83 7.09
N GLY A 159 -26.85 3.38 5.89
CA GLY A 159 -26.40 4.25 4.80
C GLY A 159 -24.94 4.72 4.88
N SER A 160 -24.15 4.21 5.84
CA SER A 160 -22.74 4.61 5.98
C SER A 160 -21.77 3.80 5.14
N MET A 161 -22.24 2.76 4.43
CA MET A 161 -21.45 1.99 3.48
C MET A 161 -22.32 1.52 2.31
N MET A 162 -21.71 0.92 1.31
CA MET A 162 -22.45 0.38 0.16
C MET A 162 -23.47 -0.66 0.58
N THR A 163 -24.54 -0.78 -0.19
CA THR A 163 -25.56 -1.82 0.02
C THR A 163 -25.35 -3.04 -0.86
N ARG A 164 -24.72 -2.86 -2.00
CA ARG A 164 -24.46 -3.94 -2.98
C ARG A 164 -23.54 -3.48 -4.10
N TYR A 165 -22.95 -4.41 -4.81
CA TYR A 165 -22.37 -4.17 -6.12
C TYR A 165 -23.48 -4.06 -7.17
N TRP A 166 -23.42 -3.02 -7.99
CA TRP A 166 -24.44 -2.79 -9.02
C TRP A 166 -24.37 -3.85 -10.11
N GLY A 167 -25.48 -4.54 -10.36
CA GLY A 167 -25.56 -5.56 -11.39
C GLY A 167 -24.81 -6.88 -11.07
N ASP A 168 -24.24 -7.03 -9.88
CA ASP A 168 -23.47 -8.21 -9.47
C ASP A 168 -23.93 -8.73 -8.11
N PRO A 169 -25.05 -9.47 -8.06
CA PRO A 169 -25.57 -10.02 -6.82
C PRO A 169 -24.67 -11.12 -6.23
N GLU A 170 -23.96 -11.88 -7.07
CA GLU A 170 -23.08 -12.95 -6.61
C GLU A 170 -21.91 -12.39 -5.81
N LYS A 171 -21.20 -11.40 -6.36
CA LYS A 171 -20.14 -10.69 -5.60
C LYS A 171 -20.68 -9.98 -4.36
N THR A 172 -21.91 -9.52 -4.41
CA THR A 172 -22.51 -8.89 -3.22
C THR A 172 -22.67 -9.91 -2.10
N VAL A 173 -23.20 -11.10 -2.39
CA VAL A 173 -23.33 -12.18 -1.39
C VAL A 173 -21.97 -12.68 -0.90
N GLU A 174 -20.99 -12.81 -1.81
CA GLU A 174 -19.62 -13.19 -1.44
C GLU A 174 -18.99 -12.17 -0.47
N ALA A 175 -19.17 -10.88 -0.74
CA ALA A 175 -18.58 -9.80 0.07
C ALA A 175 -19.32 -9.61 1.41
N PHE A 176 -20.62 -9.88 1.47
CA PHE A 176 -21.41 -9.75 2.70
C PHE A 176 -21.77 -11.13 3.25
N ARG A 177 -20.92 -11.64 4.13
CA ARG A 177 -21.09 -12.93 4.82
C ARG A 177 -21.22 -12.68 6.32
N ASP A 178 -21.98 -13.51 7.01
CA ASP A 178 -22.11 -13.52 8.46
C ASP A 178 -22.44 -12.16 9.08
N LEU A 179 -23.21 -11.34 8.35
CA LEU A 179 -23.56 -9.95 8.69
C LEU A 179 -22.39 -8.96 8.68
N TRP A 180 -21.27 -9.32 8.06
CA TRP A 180 -20.09 -8.48 7.88
C TRP A 180 -19.78 -8.26 6.41
N TYR A 181 -19.19 -7.11 6.11
CA TYR A 181 -18.50 -6.89 4.85
C TYR A 181 -17.06 -7.38 4.97
N HIS A 182 -16.71 -8.36 4.17
CA HIS A 182 -15.37 -8.93 4.04
C HIS A 182 -14.58 -8.13 3.02
N THR A 183 -13.49 -7.51 3.48
CA THR A 183 -12.75 -6.55 2.66
C THR A 183 -11.78 -7.20 1.69
N GLY A 184 -11.38 -8.44 1.94
CA GLY A 184 -10.29 -9.12 1.25
C GLY A 184 -8.91 -8.55 1.57
N ASP A 185 -8.81 -7.72 2.62
CA ASP A 185 -7.55 -7.17 3.10
C ASP A 185 -7.19 -7.82 4.45
N LEU A 186 -5.92 -8.18 4.63
CA LEU A 186 -5.39 -8.73 5.87
C LEU A 186 -4.82 -7.63 6.76
N GLY A 187 -5.01 -7.80 8.06
CA GLY A 187 -4.46 -6.92 9.06
C GLY A 187 -4.17 -7.62 10.38
N ARG A 188 -3.60 -6.88 11.30
CA ARG A 188 -3.43 -7.28 12.70
C ARG A 188 -3.82 -6.14 13.62
N GLN A 189 -4.19 -6.46 14.86
CA GLN A 189 -4.51 -5.48 15.88
C GLN A 189 -3.56 -5.66 17.06
N ASP A 190 -2.93 -4.58 17.54
CA ASP A 190 -2.06 -4.64 18.71
C ASP A 190 -2.85 -4.65 20.04
N ALA A 191 -2.10 -4.72 21.15
CA ALA A 191 -2.69 -4.74 22.49
C ALA A 191 -3.47 -3.45 22.84
N ASP A 192 -3.07 -2.32 22.26
CA ASP A 192 -3.70 -1.02 22.48
C ASP A 192 -4.90 -0.77 21.56
N GLY A 193 -5.18 -1.69 20.64
CA GLY A 193 -6.33 -1.66 19.75
C GLY A 193 -6.06 -1.00 18.39
N TYR A 194 -4.81 -0.62 18.10
CA TYR A 194 -4.43 -0.07 16.81
C TYR A 194 -4.38 -1.16 15.75
N PHE A 195 -4.94 -0.86 14.59
CA PHE A 195 -4.92 -1.74 13.42
C PHE A 195 -3.72 -1.43 12.53
N PHE A 196 -3.20 -2.47 11.91
CA PHE A 196 -2.11 -2.42 10.93
C PHE A 196 -2.52 -3.20 9.70
N PHE A 197 -2.41 -2.58 8.53
CA PHE A 197 -2.58 -3.28 7.26
C PHE A 197 -1.38 -4.20 7.03
N VAL A 198 -1.65 -5.43 6.62
CA VAL A 198 -0.62 -6.42 6.33
C VAL A 198 -0.49 -6.65 4.83
N ASP A 199 -1.56 -7.06 4.16
CA ASP A 199 -1.57 -7.29 2.71
C ASP A 199 -3.01 -7.47 2.20
N ARG A 200 -3.14 -7.68 0.90
CA ARG A 200 -4.34 -8.23 0.29
C ARG A 200 -4.38 -9.74 0.43
N LYS A 201 -5.52 -10.31 0.85
CA LYS A 201 -5.69 -11.76 1.00
C LYS A 201 -5.28 -12.54 -0.25
N LYS A 202 -5.65 -12.04 -1.43
CA LYS A 202 -5.28 -12.61 -2.74
C LYS A 202 -3.83 -12.39 -3.15
N ASP A 203 -3.10 -11.50 -2.50
CA ASP A 203 -1.71 -11.15 -2.80
C ASP A 203 -0.74 -11.71 -1.75
N ALA A 204 -1.25 -12.16 -0.60
CA ALA A 204 -0.48 -12.89 0.41
C ALA A 204 0.06 -14.20 -0.20
N ILE A 205 1.31 -14.51 0.12
CA ILE A 205 2.04 -15.64 -0.45
C ILE A 205 2.23 -16.67 0.65
N ARG A 206 1.84 -17.94 0.39
CA ARG A 206 2.07 -19.01 1.33
C ARG A 206 3.23 -19.88 0.86
N ARG A 207 4.33 -19.85 1.59
CA ARG A 207 5.55 -20.56 1.21
C ARG A 207 6.12 -21.34 2.40
N ARG A 208 6.21 -22.66 2.25
CA ARG A 208 6.79 -23.58 3.27
C ARG A 208 6.18 -23.42 4.66
N GLY A 209 4.85 -23.23 4.70
CA GLY A 209 4.10 -23.02 5.93
C GLY A 209 4.12 -21.61 6.48
N GLU A 210 4.90 -20.68 5.89
CA GLU A 210 4.97 -19.28 6.29
C GLU A 210 4.07 -18.41 5.40
N ASN A 211 3.39 -17.45 6.01
CA ASN A 211 2.65 -16.41 5.28
C ASN A 211 3.57 -15.21 5.05
N ILE A 212 3.76 -14.85 3.79
CA ILE A 212 4.61 -13.73 3.37
C ILE A 212 3.71 -12.62 2.89
N SER A 213 3.83 -11.43 3.48
CA SER A 213 3.23 -10.22 2.96
C SER A 213 4.00 -9.76 1.72
N SER A 214 3.31 -9.73 0.58
CA SER A 214 3.88 -9.18 -0.64
C SER A 214 4.21 -7.70 -0.48
N PHE A 215 3.38 -6.97 0.26
CA PHE A 215 3.58 -5.55 0.55
C PHE A 215 4.84 -5.30 1.40
N GLU A 216 5.04 -6.07 2.47
CA GLU A 216 6.23 -5.95 3.33
C GLU A 216 7.51 -6.26 2.55
N LEU A 217 7.48 -7.32 1.75
CA LEU A 217 8.62 -7.69 0.93
C LEU A 217 8.91 -6.65 -0.16
N GLU A 218 7.90 -6.06 -0.79
CA GLU A 218 8.06 -4.96 -1.74
C GLU A 218 8.77 -3.76 -1.12
N GLN A 219 8.44 -3.43 0.12
CA GLN A 219 9.11 -2.35 0.84
C GLN A 219 10.58 -2.69 1.13
N ALA A 220 10.85 -3.88 1.65
CA ALA A 220 12.21 -4.32 1.90
C ALA A 220 13.08 -4.34 0.63
N LEU A 221 12.53 -4.81 -0.48
CA LEU A 221 13.24 -4.84 -1.78
C LEU A 221 13.58 -3.44 -2.31
N GLN A 222 12.77 -2.43 -2.00
CA GLN A 222 13.05 -1.05 -2.41
C GLN A 222 14.22 -0.41 -1.66
N GLU A 223 14.71 -1.03 -0.58
CA GLU A 223 15.93 -0.61 0.11
C GLU A 223 17.21 -1.03 -0.63
N TYR A 224 17.10 -1.97 -1.59
CA TYR A 224 18.26 -2.32 -2.43
C TYR A 224 18.68 -1.17 -3.33
N PRO A 225 19.97 -0.77 -3.29
CA PRO A 225 20.47 0.28 -4.15
C PRO A 225 20.23 -0.06 -5.63
N GLY A 226 19.52 0.80 -6.34
CA GLY A 226 19.23 0.60 -7.75
C GLY A 226 17.80 0.12 -8.05
N ILE A 227 17.03 -0.41 -7.11
CA ILE A 227 15.60 -0.68 -7.31
C ILE A 227 14.80 0.63 -7.15
N ALA A 228 14.05 0.99 -8.19
CA ALA A 228 13.14 2.12 -8.16
C ALA A 228 11.78 1.72 -7.57
N GLU A 229 11.22 0.61 -8.04
CA GLU A 229 9.93 0.08 -7.61
C GLU A 229 9.97 -1.44 -7.64
N ALA A 230 9.24 -2.07 -6.73
CA ALA A 230 9.10 -3.52 -6.68
C ALA A 230 7.62 -3.94 -6.64
N ALA A 231 7.32 -5.10 -7.22
CA ALA A 231 6.05 -5.80 -7.10
C ALA A 231 6.33 -7.28 -6.86
N VAL A 232 5.73 -7.84 -5.84
CA VAL A 232 5.92 -9.23 -5.44
C VAL A 232 4.65 -10.02 -5.69
N ILE A 233 4.81 -11.19 -6.26
CA ILE A 233 3.71 -12.11 -6.60
C ILE A 233 4.00 -13.54 -6.14
N ALA A 234 2.93 -14.26 -5.85
CA ALA A 234 2.97 -15.72 -5.75
C ALA A 234 3.14 -16.33 -7.14
N VAL A 235 3.93 -17.39 -7.22
CA VAL A 235 4.11 -18.24 -8.39
C VAL A 235 3.98 -19.69 -7.95
N ASP A 236 3.18 -20.48 -8.65
CA ASP A 236 2.99 -21.89 -8.32
C ASP A 236 4.34 -22.63 -8.19
N SER A 237 4.50 -23.32 -7.08
CA SER A 237 5.67 -24.15 -6.80
C SER A 237 5.42 -25.62 -7.13
N GLU A 238 6.48 -26.34 -7.47
CA GLU A 238 6.43 -27.79 -7.65
C GLU A 238 6.08 -28.56 -6.35
N LEU A 239 6.11 -27.87 -5.19
CA LEU A 239 5.91 -28.45 -3.85
C LEU A 239 4.53 -28.13 -3.24
N SER A 240 3.52 -27.86 -4.04
CA SER A 240 2.11 -27.61 -3.64
C SER A 240 1.82 -26.31 -2.90
N GLU A 241 2.80 -25.46 -2.65
CA GLU A 241 2.66 -24.10 -2.10
C GLU A 241 3.22 -23.09 -3.11
N ASP A 242 3.26 -21.82 -2.74
CA ASP A 242 3.79 -20.77 -3.59
C ASP A 242 5.33 -20.69 -3.50
N ASP A 243 5.94 -20.26 -4.59
CA ASP A 243 7.24 -19.60 -4.59
C ASP A 243 7.07 -18.09 -4.75
N VAL A 244 8.07 -17.33 -4.33
CA VAL A 244 8.07 -15.87 -4.39
C VAL A 244 8.76 -15.41 -5.67
N LYS A 245 8.08 -14.56 -6.46
CA LYS A 245 8.70 -13.81 -7.55
C LYS A 245 8.66 -12.32 -7.24
N ALA A 246 9.81 -11.65 -7.38
CA ALA A 246 9.93 -10.20 -7.34
C ALA A 246 10.15 -9.66 -8.75
N CYS A 247 9.29 -8.74 -9.17
CA CYS A 247 9.43 -7.95 -10.39
C CYS A 247 9.77 -6.52 -9.99
N PHE A 248 10.79 -5.92 -10.57
CA PHE A 248 11.17 -4.56 -10.21
C PHE A 248 11.70 -3.76 -11.39
N THR A 249 11.61 -2.44 -11.27
CA THR A 249 12.25 -1.49 -12.18
C THR A 249 13.49 -0.94 -11.51
N LEU A 250 14.46 -0.50 -12.33
CA LEU A 250 15.69 0.10 -11.83
C LEU A 250 15.62 1.62 -11.90
N VAL A 251 16.39 2.28 -11.04
CA VAL A 251 16.66 3.71 -11.19
C VAL A 251 17.48 3.93 -12.49
N PRO A 252 17.38 5.11 -13.13
CA PRO A 252 18.15 5.41 -14.34
C PRO A 252 19.64 5.09 -14.18
N ASP A 253 20.22 4.49 -15.20
CA ASP A 253 21.64 4.10 -15.28
C ASP A 253 22.10 3.02 -14.28
N ALA A 254 21.21 2.42 -13.49
CA ALA A 254 21.57 1.29 -12.63
C ALA A 254 21.63 -0.02 -13.43
N GLY A 255 22.67 -0.80 -13.17
CA GLY A 255 22.76 -2.20 -13.59
C GLY A 255 22.10 -3.12 -12.57
N PHE A 256 21.81 -4.35 -12.97
CA PHE A 256 21.36 -5.40 -12.07
C PHE A 256 22.24 -6.65 -12.20
N ASP A 257 22.87 -7.03 -11.10
CA ASP A 257 23.57 -8.30 -10.96
C ASP A 257 22.82 -9.19 -9.96
N PRO A 258 22.28 -10.34 -10.41
CA PRO A 258 21.60 -11.27 -9.52
C PRO A 258 22.44 -11.73 -8.33
N ALA A 259 23.75 -11.94 -8.51
CA ALA A 259 24.62 -12.43 -7.44
C ALA A 259 24.77 -11.38 -6.32
N GLU A 260 24.98 -10.13 -6.69
CA GLU A 260 25.04 -9.01 -5.74
C GLU A 260 23.70 -8.80 -5.02
N PHE A 261 22.59 -8.87 -5.77
CA PHE A 261 21.25 -8.78 -5.21
C PHE A 261 20.97 -9.86 -4.18
N PHE A 262 21.25 -11.13 -4.48
CA PHE A 262 20.98 -12.22 -3.53
C PHE A 262 21.93 -12.21 -2.33
N ALA A 263 23.16 -11.73 -2.48
CA ALA A 263 24.06 -11.50 -1.34
C ALA A 263 23.46 -10.43 -0.39
N TRP A 264 23.04 -9.29 -0.94
CA TRP A 264 22.37 -8.25 -0.16
C TRP A 264 21.07 -8.77 0.49
N ALA A 265 20.24 -9.50 -0.25
CA ALA A 265 18.98 -10.04 0.27
C ALA A 265 19.19 -11.01 1.43
N ALA A 266 20.28 -11.78 1.43
CA ALA A 266 20.62 -12.69 2.53
C ALA A 266 20.90 -11.95 3.85
N ASP A 267 21.43 -10.73 3.79
CA ASP A 267 21.77 -9.90 4.94
C ASP A 267 20.60 -9.01 5.41
N ASN A 268 19.65 -8.68 4.52
CA ASN A 268 18.65 -7.64 4.78
C ASN A 268 17.20 -8.17 4.78
N ILE A 269 16.95 -9.36 4.25
CA ILE A 269 15.59 -9.93 4.13
C ILE A 269 15.52 -11.26 4.89
N PRO A 270 14.46 -11.51 5.69
CA PRO A 270 14.25 -12.80 6.31
C PRO A 270 14.33 -13.94 5.29
N ARG A 271 15.07 -15.01 5.61
CA ARG A 271 15.38 -16.10 4.68
C ARG A 271 14.16 -16.70 3.97
N PHE A 272 13.03 -16.82 4.67
CA PHE A 272 11.81 -17.39 4.11
C PHE A 272 11.13 -16.44 3.08
N MET A 273 11.41 -15.13 3.18
CA MET A 273 10.88 -14.11 2.26
C MET A 273 11.76 -13.89 1.01
N ILE A 274 13.02 -14.32 1.00
CA ILE A 274 13.92 -14.10 -0.14
C ILE A 274 13.29 -14.70 -1.40
N PRO A 275 13.10 -13.90 -2.49
CA PRO A 275 12.49 -14.40 -3.72
C PRO A 275 13.28 -15.55 -4.33
N ARG A 276 12.58 -16.55 -4.87
CA ARG A 276 13.20 -17.54 -5.75
C ARG A 276 13.43 -16.96 -7.14
N TYR A 277 12.43 -16.21 -7.61
CA TYR A 277 12.46 -15.64 -8.94
C TYR A 277 12.59 -14.12 -8.87
N VAL A 278 13.43 -13.56 -9.74
CA VAL A 278 13.54 -12.11 -9.92
C VAL A 278 13.50 -11.75 -11.40
N GLU A 279 12.85 -10.64 -11.71
CA GLU A 279 12.76 -10.14 -13.09
C GLU A 279 12.85 -8.61 -13.10
N VAL A 280 13.77 -8.08 -13.92
CA VAL A 280 13.86 -6.65 -14.18
C VAL A 280 12.93 -6.30 -15.34
N LEU A 281 12.07 -5.31 -15.14
CA LEU A 281 11.13 -4.79 -16.12
C LEU A 281 11.43 -3.32 -16.41
N ASP A 282 11.15 -2.91 -17.64
CA ASP A 282 11.26 -1.48 -18.02
C ASP A 282 10.23 -0.64 -17.27
N GLN A 283 9.03 -1.21 -17.03
CA GLN A 283 7.96 -0.60 -16.23
C GLN A 283 7.05 -1.69 -15.65
N LEU A 284 6.53 -1.44 -14.46
CA LEU A 284 5.48 -2.29 -13.88
C LEU A 284 4.13 -2.00 -14.56
N PRO A 285 3.33 -3.04 -14.89
CA PRO A 285 1.99 -2.83 -15.45
C PRO A 285 1.10 -2.11 -14.43
N ARG A 286 0.39 -1.07 -14.89
CA ARG A 286 -0.40 -0.21 -14.00
C ARG A 286 -1.81 0.03 -14.51
N THR A 287 -2.71 0.12 -13.56
CA THR A 287 -4.03 0.69 -13.80
C THR A 287 -3.92 2.19 -14.12
N PRO A 288 -4.95 2.82 -14.71
CA PRO A 288 -5.00 4.28 -14.86
C PRO A 288 -4.79 5.04 -13.54
N THR A 289 -4.98 4.37 -12.42
CA THR A 289 -4.87 4.90 -11.06
C THR A 289 -3.50 4.68 -10.42
N GLN A 290 -2.52 4.25 -11.23
CA GLN A 290 -1.13 4.01 -10.84
C GLN A 290 -0.93 2.81 -9.88
N ARG A 291 -1.93 1.96 -9.67
CA ARG A 291 -1.76 0.69 -8.95
C ARG A 291 -1.12 -0.35 -9.86
N VAL A 292 -0.18 -1.12 -9.30
CA VAL A 292 0.41 -2.24 -10.04
C VAL A 292 -0.65 -3.33 -10.27
N GLU A 293 -0.77 -3.78 -11.52
CA GLU A 293 -1.67 -4.85 -11.94
C GLU A 293 -0.99 -6.21 -11.76
N LYS A 294 -0.85 -6.67 -10.50
CA LYS A 294 -0.18 -7.94 -10.16
C LYS A 294 -0.72 -9.14 -10.92
N TYR A 295 -2.00 -9.13 -11.31
CA TYR A 295 -2.59 -10.21 -12.10
C TYR A 295 -1.91 -10.39 -13.48
N ARG A 296 -1.43 -9.29 -14.09
CA ARG A 296 -0.65 -9.37 -15.34
C ARG A 296 0.73 -10.00 -15.11
N LEU A 297 1.38 -9.64 -14.00
CA LEU A 297 2.66 -10.26 -13.64
C LEU A 297 2.51 -11.76 -13.36
N ARG A 298 1.36 -12.18 -12.80
CA ARG A 298 1.05 -13.61 -12.57
C ARG A 298 0.78 -14.36 -13.88
N ALA A 299 0.13 -13.70 -14.85
CA ALA A 299 -0.09 -14.30 -16.17
C ALA A 299 1.23 -14.65 -16.87
N ASP A 300 2.26 -13.83 -16.67
CA ASP A 300 3.61 -13.98 -17.22
C ASP A 300 4.62 -14.33 -16.10
N ALA A 301 4.23 -15.28 -15.22
CA ALA A 301 5.01 -15.57 -14.03
C ALA A 301 6.43 -16.09 -14.31
N ARG A 302 6.68 -16.71 -15.45
CA ARG A 302 7.97 -17.28 -15.85
C ARG A 302 8.29 -16.91 -17.29
N THR A 303 9.16 -15.94 -17.49
CA THR A 303 9.63 -15.47 -18.80
C THR A 303 11.12 -15.77 -18.98
N ALA A 304 11.64 -15.64 -20.18
CA ALA A 304 13.09 -15.75 -20.43
C ALA A 304 13.93 -14.69 -19.67
N ARG A 305 13.30 -13.62 -19.22
CA ARG A 305 13.94 -12.58 -18.39
C ARG A 305 13.93 -12.88 -16.90
N THR A 306 13.26 -13.95 -16.49
CA THR A 306 13.16 -14.35 -15.10
C THR A 306 14.41 -15.11 -14.68
N TRP A 307 15.14 -14.62 -13.69
CA TRP A 307 16.22 -15.32 -13.04
C TRP A 307 15.68 -16.28 -11.98
N ASP A 308 16.12 -17.53 -12.01
CA ASP A 308 15.81 -18.54 -10.98
C ASP A 308 17.04 -18.72 -10.06
N ALA A 309 16.93 -18.29 -8.80
CA ALA A 309 17.99 -18.39 -7.81
C ALA A 309 18.41 -19.83 -7.49
N GLN A 310 17.52 -20.82 -7.65
CA GLN A 310 17.87 -22.24 -7.42
C GLN A 310 18.69 -22.81 -8.58
N ARG A 311 18.46 -22.31 -9.81
CA ARG A 311 19.21 -22.70 -11.00
C ARG A 311 20.50 -21.88 -11.18
N GLY A 312 20.55 -20.69 -10.60
CA GLY A 312 21.63 -19.73 -10.83
C GLY A 312 21.67 -19.23 -12.28
N ALA A 313 20.52 -19.19 -12.96
CA ALA A 313 20.44 -18.83 -14.37
C ALA A 313 19.06 -18.22 -14.72
N TYR A 314 19.00 -17.51 -15.84
CA TYR A 314 17.75 -17.09 -16.46
C TYR A 314 16.99 -18.31 -16.98
N LEU A 315 15.65 -18.23 -16.96
CA LEU A 315 14.82 -19.28 -17.54
C LEU A 315 14.93 -19.26 -19.05
N GLU A 316 14.85 -20.45 -19.67
CA GLU A 316 14.75 -20.59 -21.12
C GLU A 316 13.31 -20.25 -21.56
N GLU A 317 13.15 -19.72 -22.79
CA GLU A 317 11.84 -19.55 -23.39
C GLU A 317 11.14 -20.92 -23.45
N SER A 318 9.94 -21.01 -22.89
CA SER A 318 9.11 -22.21 -23.05
C SER A 318 8.77 -22.35 -24.52
N GLN A 319 9.23 -23.43 -25.16
CA GLN A 319 8.91 -23.80 -26.53
C GLN A 319 7.41 -24.14 -26.69
#